data_4f3965d931c28db6b24bb6e36117c2c2
#
_entry.id   4f3965d931c28db6b24bb6e36117c2c2
#
_cell.length_a   1.000
_cell.length_b   1.000
_cell.length_c   1.000
_cell.angle_alpha   90.00
_cell.angle_beta   90.00
_cell.angle_gamma   90.00
#
_symmetry.space_group_name_H-M   'P 1'
#
loop_
_entity.id
_entity.type
_entity.pdbx_description
1 polymer ?
#
loop_
_entity_poly.entity_id
_entity_poly.type
_entity_poly.pdbx_seq_one_letter_code
_entity_poly.pdbx_strand_id
1 'polypeptide(L)' 'MGMSSWILDNEEMFFEGANDVLHECESFQEFVGIMKPQMDLVPHLDNVEEQLSEMWNDFWSDLV' A
#
# COMPACT_ATOMS: atom_id res chain seq x y z
N MET A 1 -21.83 12.08 -6.80
CA MET A 1 -20.64 12.26 -5.97
C MET A 1 -21.03 12.21 -4.53
N GLY A 2 -20.71 11.20 -3.86
CA GLY A 2 -21.08 11.04 -2.49
C GLY A 2 -19.88 10.81 -1.61
N MET A 3 -20.16 10.49 -0.40
CA MET A 3 -19.16 10.18 0.59
C MET A 3 -18.34 8.96 0.23
N SER A 4 -18.96 8.05 -0.51
CA SER A 4 -18.27 6.83 -0.91
C SER A 4 -17.08 7.12 -1.81
N SER A 5 -17.15 8.19 -2.60
CA SER A 5 -16.02 8.61 -3.43
C SER A 5 -14.82 8.97 -2.60
N TRP A 6 -15.07 9.63 -1.48
CA TRP A 6 -14.00 10.06 -0.61
C TRP A 6 -13.25 8.85 -0.01
N ILE A 7 -13.99 7.84 0.38
CA ILE A 7 -13.39 6.64 0.96
C ILE A 7 -12.57 5.90 -0.09
N LEU A 8 -13.12 5.78 -1.29
CA LEU A 8 -12.43 5.10 -2.38
C LEU A 8 -11.16 5.85 -2.77
N ASP A 9 -11.21 7.18 -2.75
CA ASP A 9 -10.05 7.98 -3.07
C ASP A 9 -8.91 7.74 -2.09
N ASN A 10 -9.23 7.60 -0.81
CA ASN A 10 -8.21 7.35 0.20
C ASN A 10 -7.53 6.00 -0.01
N GLU A 11 -8.30 4.99 -0.32
CA GLU A 11 -7.74 3.67 -0.58
C GLU A 11 -6.89 3.68 -1.84
N GLU A 12 -7.39 4.34 -2.87
CA GLU A 12 -6.66 4.43 -4.12
C GLU A 12 -5.33 5.15 -3.94
N MET A 13 -5.37 6.28 -3.24
CA MET A 13 -4.15 7.03 -2.99
C MET A 13 -3.16 6.25 -2.14
N PHE A 14 -3.67 5.50 -1.19
CA PHE A 14 -2.82 4.67 -0.35
C PHE A 14 -2.06 3.63 -1.19
N PHE A 15 -2.77 2.93 -2.05
CA PHE A 15 -2.15 1.89 -2.86
C PHE A 15 -1.27 2.47 -3.96
N GLU A 16 -1.62 3.62 -4.49
CA GLU A 16 -0.77 4.29 -5.47
C GLU A 16 0.55 4.71 -4.83
N GLY A 17 0.46 5.28 -3.62
CA GLY A 17 1.65 5.64 -2.88
C GLY A 17 2.49 4.44 -2.53
N ALA A 18 1.83 3.34 -2.17
CA ALA A 18 2.53 2.11 -1.85
C ALA A 18 3.30 1.59 -3.05
N ASN A 19 2.70 1.65 -4.22
CA ASN A 19 3.35 1.21 -5.45
C ASN A 19 4.61 2.04 -5.73
N ASP A 20 4.53 3.35 -5.53
CA ASP A 20 5.67 4.22 -5.73
C ASP A 20 6.78 3.93 -4.74
N VAL A 21 6.42 3.75 -3.47
CA VAL A 21 7.39 3.46 -2.42
C VAL A 21 8.06 2.12 -2.65
N LEU A 22 7.28 1.16 -3.14
CA LEU A 22 7.77 -0.18 -3.40
C LEU A 22 8.93 -0.18 -4.39
N HIS A 23 8.87 0.68 -5.39
CA HIS A 23 9.94 0.79 -6.38
C HIS A 23 11.24 1.33 -5.79
N GLU A 24 11.14 2.06 -4.69
CA GLU A 24 12.30 2.69 -4.09
C GLU A 24 12.87 1.89 -2.92
N CYS A 25 12.15 0.91 -2.43
CA CYS A 25 12.59 0.13 -1.28
C CYS A 25 13.44 -1.05 -1.69
N GLU A 26 14.43 -1.36 -0.87
CA GLU A 26 15.31 -2.48 -1.11
C GLU A 26 14.86 -3.72 -0.35
N SER A 27 14.08 -3.54 0.70
CA SER A 27 13.59 -4.66 1.49
C SER A 27 12.15 -4.43 1.89
N PHE A 28 11.47 -5.55 2.17
CA PHE A 28 10.08 -5.49 2.58
C PHE A 28 9.90 -4.74 3.90
N GLN A 29 10.85 -4.91 4.82
CA GLN A 29 10.78 -4.24 6.12
C GLN A 29 10.79 -2.72 5.93
N GLU A 30 11.62 -2.25 5.02
CA GLU A 30 11.69 -0.83 4.72
C GLU A 30 10.37 -0.34 4.15
N PHE A 31 9.80 -1.11 3.25
CA PHE A 31 8.53 -0.80 2.62
C PHE A 31 7.43 -0.67 3.68
N VAL A 32 7.31 -1.66 4.55
CA VAL A 32 6.30 -1.63 5.60
C VAL A 32 6.54 -0.48 6.57
N GLY A 33 7.79 -0.22 6.89
CA GLY A 33 8.13 0.87 7.80
C GLY A 33 7.69 2.23 7.27
N ILE A 34 7.86 2.43 5.98
CA ILE A 34 7.43 3.69 5.35
C ILE A 34 5.92 3.77 5.28
N MET A 35 5.27 2.67 4.98
CA MET A 35 3.82 2.65 4.82
C MET A 35 3.06 2.63 6.15
N LYS A 36 3.72 2.26 7.23
CA LYS A 36 3.07 2.12 8.51
C LYS A 36 2.29 3.37 8.96
N PRO A 37 2.87 4.56 8.92
CA PRO A 37 2.11 5.77 9.28
C PRO A 37 0.93 6.01 8.36
N GLN A 38 1.04 5.60 7.12
CA GLN A 38 -0.02 5.81 6.14
C GLN A 38 -1.17 4.84 6.30
N MET A 39 -0.94 3.74 7.00
CA MET A 39 -2.02 2.78 7.27
C MET A 39 -3.15 3.41 8.08
N ASP A 40 -2.85 4.47 8.81
CA ASP A 40 -3.85 5.19 9.57
C ASP A 40 -4.87 5.89 8.67
N LEU A 41 -4.51 6.12 7.42
CA LEU A 41 -5.41 6.74 6.47
C LEU A 41 -6.51 5.79 5.98
N VAL A 42 -6.29 4.50 6.17
CA VAL A 42 -7.25 3.49 5.73
C VAL A 42 -7.56 2.53 6.88
N PRO A 43 -8.12 3.05 7.97
CA PRO A 43 -8.37 2.22 9.16
C PRO A 43 -9.44 1.16 8.93
N HIS A 44 -10.19 1.29 7.85
CA HIS A 44 -11.24 0.32 7.53
C HIS A 44 -10.71 -0.91 6.79
N LEU A 45 -9.43 -0.89 6.44
CA LEU A 45 -8.79 -2.05 5.81
C LEU A 45 -8.15 -2.90 6.91
N ASP A 46 -8.58 -4.14 7.01
CA ASP A 46 -8.08 -5.03 8.05
C ASP A 46 -6.79 -5.75 7.67
N ASN A 47 -6.63 -6.02 6.39
CA ASN A 47 -5.50 -6.83 5.92
C ASN A 47 -4.50 -6.00 5.12
N VAL A 48 -4.19 -4.81 5.62
CA VAL A 48 -3.28 -3.91 4.91
C VAL A 48 -1.90 -4.53 4.74
N GLU A 49 -1.37 -5.11 5.82
CA GLU A 49 -0.04 -5.71 5.75
C GLU A 49 0.01 -6.88 4.76
N GLU A 50 -1.05 -7.67 4.74
CA GLU A 50 -1.15 -8.77 3.79
C GLU A 50 -1.16 -8.27 2.36
N GLN A 51 -1.92 -7.22 2.12
CA GLN A 51 -1.99 -6.65 0.77
C GLN A 51 -0.66 -6.06 0.35
N LEU A 52 0.03 -5.41 1.26
CA LEU A 52 1.36 -4.88 0.96
C LEU A 52 2.34 -6.02 0.64
N SER A 53 2.21 -7.12 1.37
CA SER A 53 3.05 -8.28 1.14
C SER A 53 2.81 -8.87 -0.25
N GLU A 54 1.56 -8.94 -0.65
CA GLU A 54 1.20 -9.44 -1.97
C GLU A 54 1.73 -8.52 -3.07
N MET A 55 1.61 -7.23 -2.87
CA MET A 55 2.14 -6.26 -3.83
C MET A 55 3.65 -6.42 -3.97
N TRP A 56 4.33 -6.59 -2.86
CA TRP A 56 5.77 -6.76 -2.84
C TRP A 56 6.19 -8.03 -3.59
N ASN A 57 5.51 -9.12 -3.29
CA ASN A 57 5.82 -10.38 -3.94
C ASN A 57 5.56 -10.34 -5.43
N ASP A 58 4.44 -9.73 -5.82
CA ASP A 58 4.11 -9.62 -7.24
C ASP A 58 5.14 -8.80 -7.99
N PHE A 59 5.54 -7.69 -7.40
CA PHE A 59 6.49 -6.80 -8.05
C PHE A 59 7.85 -7.49 -8.25
N TRP A 60 8.35 -8.09 -7.18
CA TRP A 60 9.67 -8.70 -7.25
C TRP A 60 9.68 -10.03 -7.98
N SER A 61 8.55 -10.70 -8.03
CA SER A 61 8.43 -11.92 -8.82
C SER A 61 8.53 -11.65 -10.31
N ASP A 62 7.94 -10.53 -10.72
CA ASP A 62 7.98 -10.14 -12.12
C ASP A 62 9.38 -9.81 -12.62
N LEU A 63 10.23 -9.35 -11.71
CA LEU A 63 11.60 -8.97 -12.06
C LEU A 63 12.53 -10.16 -12.17
N VAL A 64 12.10 -11.30 -11.66
CA VAL A 64 12.86 -12.54 -11.72
C VAL A 64 12.37 -13.41 -12.86
#